data_5fb8d848e83080c64162d58c39e2c9b8
#
_entry.id   5fb8d848e83080c64162d58c39e2c9b8
#
_cell.length_a   1.000
_cell.length_b   1.000
_cell.length_c   1.000
_cell.angle_alpha   90.00
_cell.angle_beta   90.00
_cell.angle_gamma   90.00
#
_symmetry.space_group_name_H-M   'P 1'
#
loop_
_entity.id
_entity.type
_entity.pdbx_description
1 polymer ?
#
loop_
_entity_poly.entity_id
_entity_poly.type
_entity_poly.pdbx_seq_one_letter_code
_entity_poly.pdbx_strand_id
1 'polypeptide(L)'
;MILDDGGDLTAMLHEKYPEMLERIHGITEETTTGVHRLYDMLDEGSLKVPAINVNDAVTKSKNDNKYGCRHSLNDAIKLGLDHLFAGKRALVLGYGDVGKGSAQSLRQEGMIVRVTECDPICAMQACMDGYEVVSPFIDGVNDGTDASINTDLLGQTDLLCSSTGNVDVCNAAMLRALKPGAVVCNIGHFDNEIDTAYMRENWEWEEIKPQVHKVYRDRTTNDHLLLLAEGRLVNLGNATGHPSRIMDGSFANQVLAQIHLYAKRFADLPAADKSGAISVEVLPKNLDEQVAALMVQGFGGVMTKLTQQQGDYIGVNVEGPYKNDSYKY
;
A
#
# COMPACT_ATOMS: atom_id res chain seq x y z
N MET A 1 -21.42 1.36 12.83
CA MET A 1 -20.17 1.80 12.18
C MET A 1 -19.59 0.61 11.43
N ILE A 2 -18.95 0.84 10.28
CA ILE A 2 -18.15 -0.13 9.55
C ILE A 2 -16.69 0.30 9.67
N LEU A 3 -15.79 -0.65 9.96
CA LEU A 3 -14.37 -0.56 9.73
C LEU A 3 -14.06 -1.51 8.59
N ASP A 4 -13.47 -1.00 7.50
CA ASP A 4 -13.15 -1.77 6.30
C ASP A 4 -11.68 -1.60 5.91
N ASP A 5 -11.18 -2.57 5.16
CA ASP A 5 -9.81 -2.60 4.67
C ASP A 5 -9.82 -3.19 3.24
N GLY A 6 -9.97 -2.32 2.26
CA GLY A 6 -10.09 -2.65 0.84
C GLY A 6 -11.50 -2.50 0.27
N GLY A 7 -12.51 -2.13 1.09
CA GLY A 7 -13.86 -1.82 0.64
C GLY A 7 -14.75 -3.03 0.36
N ASP A 8 -14.34 -4.26 0.70
CA ASP A 8 -15.13 -5.46 0.38
C ASP A 8 -16.39 -5.58 1.23
N LEU A 9 -16.31 -5.28 2.54
CA LEU A 9 -17.47 -5.25 3.40
C LEU A 9 -18.43 -4.14 2.99
N THR A 10 -17.92 -2.97 2.66
CA THR A 10 -18.68 -1.84 2.15
C THR A 10 -19.42 -2.20 0.87
N ALA A 11 -18.76 -2.76 -0.12
CA ALA A 11 -19.38 -3.21 -1.38
C ALA A 11 -20.46 -4.26 -1.12
N MET A 12 -20.14 -5.27 -0.32
CA MET A 12 -21.09 -6.33 0.02
C MET A 12 -22.37 -5.77 0.64
N LEU A 13 -22.27 -4.80 1.56
CA LEU A 13 -23.44 -4.20 2.21
C LEU A 13 -24.28 -3.38 1.22
N HIS A 14 -23.63 -2.61 0.33
CA HIS A 14 -24.33 -1.81 -0.66
C HIS A 14 -25.05 -2.68 -1.71
N GLU A 15 -24.41 -3.78 -2.14
CA GLU A 15 -24.94 -4.65 -3.19
C GLU A 15 -25.95 -5.69 -2.70
N LYS A 16 -25.65 -6.34 -1.56
CA LYS A 16 -26.39 -7.52 -1.09
C LYS A 16 -27.30 -7.26 0.10
N TYR A 17 -26.98 -6.25 0.92
CA TYR A 17 -27.70 -5.98 2.18
C TYR A 17 -27.98 -4.49 2.37
N PRO A 18 -28.55 -3.79 1.36
CA PRO A 18 -28.75 -2.34 1.43
C PRO A 18 -29.65 -1.89 2.58
N GLU A 19 -30.55 -2.75 3.05
CA GLU A 19 -31.43 -2.47 4.20
C GLU A 19 -30.66 -2.31 5.52
N MET A 20 -29.46 -2.89 5.62
CA MET A 20 -28.61 -2.72 6.80
C MET A 20 -27.97 -1.33 6.88
N LEU A 21 -27.81 -0.64 5.75
CA LEU A 21 -27.20 0.69 5.69
C LEU A 21 -28.00 1.75 6.43
N GLU A 22 -29.34 1.56 6.59
CA GLU A 22 -30.19 2.45 7.39
C GLU A 22 -29.75 2.54 8.86
N ARG A 23 -29.08 1.50 9.37
CA ARG A 23 -28.60 1.41 10.76
C ARG A 23 -27.11 1.71 10.91
N ILE A 24 -26.42 1.99 9.80
CA ILE A 24 -24.99 2.24 9.78
C ILE A 24 -24.72 3.74 9.75
N HIS A 25 -24.00 4.25 10.75
CA HIS A 25 -23.70 5.67 10.89
C HIS A 25 -22.56 6.16 10.00
N GLY A 26 -21.73 5.27 9.51
CA GLY A 26 -20.62 5.59 8.62
C GLY A 26 -19.59 4.50 8.51
N ILE A 27 -18.61 4.74 7.63
CA ILE A 27 -17.51 3.84 7.26
C ILE A 27 -16.20 4.49 7.64
N THR A 28 -15.24 3.71 8.09
CA THR A 28 -13.82 4.11 8.19
C THR A 28 -13.00 3.13 7.37
N GLU A 29 -12.24 3.65 6.39
CA GLU A 29 -11.49 2.84 5.44
C GLU A 29 -9.98 2.95 5.69
N GLU A 30 -9.33 1.77 5.78
CA GLU A 30 -7.92 1.64 6.15
C GLU A 30 -6.98 1.83 4.97
N THR A 31 -7.34 1.39 3.75
CA THR A 31 -6.36 1.24 2.68
C THR A 31 -6.71 2.00 1.41
N THR A 32 -5.69 2.34 0.63
CA THR A 32 -5.79 3.11 -0.62
C THR A 32 -6.84 2.54 -1.58
N THR A 33 -6.89 1.22 -1.74
CA THR A 33 -7.82 0.58 -2.68
C THR A 33 -9.27 0.75 -2.27
N GLY A 34 -9.57 0.60 -0.97
CA GLY A 34 -10.93 0.82 -0.45
C GLY A 34 -11.31 2.30 -0.53
N VAL A 35 -10.37 3.22 -0.29
CA VAL A 35 -10.59 4.66 -0.45
C VAL A 35 -10.96 5.02 -1.90
N HIS A 36 -10.28 4.45 -2.91
CA HIS A 36 -10.66 4.65 -4.32
C HIS A 36 -12.09 4.20 -4.57
N ARG A 37 -12.46 3.00 -4.12
CA ARG A 37 -13.85 2.50 -4.24
C ARG A 37 -14.87 3.43 -3.58
N LEU A 38 -14.55 4.00 -2.42
CA LEU A 38 -15.43 4.96 -1.75
C LEU A 38 -15.62 6.23 -2.57
N TYR A 39 -14.56 6.76 -3.20
CA TYR A 39 -14.67 7.92 -4.09
C TYR A 39 -15.46 7.58 -5.35
N ASP A 40 -15.21 6.43 -5.98
CA ASP A 40 -15.98 5.97 -7.15
C ASP A 40 -17.48 5.86 -6.80
N MET A 41 -17.81 5.21 -5.66
CA MET A 41 -19.20 5.11 -5.18
C MET A 41 -19.83 6.47 -4.85
N LEU A 42 -19.04 7.43 -4.36
CA LEU A 42 -19.51 8.79 -4.10
C LEU A 42 -19.83 9.51 -5.41
N ASP A 43 -18.93 9.43 -6.39
CA ASP A 43 -19.08 10.08 -7.71
C ASP A 43 -20.26 9.50 -8.50
N GLU A 44 -20.50 8.18 -8.39
CA GLU A 44 -21.65 7.48 -8.96
C GLU A 44 -22.96 7.74 -8.21
N GLY A 45 -22.90 8.31 -6.99
CA GLY A 45 -24.07 8.48 -6.11
C GLY A 45 -24.59 7.18 -5.51
N SER A 46 -23.78 6.12 -5.56
CA SER A 46 -24.10 4.80 -5.00
C SER A 46 -23.77 4.68 -3.51
N LEU A 47 -22.84 5.49 -2.98
CA LEU A 47 -22.50 5.53 -1.55
C LEU A 47 -23.70 6.03 -0.73
N LYS A 48 -24.11 5.26 0.28
CA LYS A 48 -25.33 5.55 1.07
C LYS A 48 -25.05 6.02 2.50
N VAL A 49 -23.81 5.99 2.95
CA VAL A 49 -23.38 6.43 4.28
C VAL A 49 -22.07 7.22 4.17
N PRO A 50 -21.82 8.18 5.07
CA PRO A 50 -20.59 8.96 5.05
C PRO A 50 -19.37 8.10 5.41
N ALA A 51 -18.20 8.48 4.90
CA ALA A 51 -16.98 7.75 5.15
C ALA A 51 -15.81 8.66 5.59
N ILE A 52 -14.92 8.12 6.39
CA ILE A 52 -13.60 8.70 6.68
C ILE A 52 -12.53 7.84 6.03
N ASN A 53 -11.75 8.49 5.18
CA ASN A 53 -10.51 8.02 4.64
C ASN A 53 -9.42 8.11 5.73
N VAL A 54 -9.13 6.99 6.37
CA VAL A 54 -8.07 6.88 7.37
C VAL A 54 -6.72 6.66 6.70
N ASN A 55 -6.71 6.03 5.52
CA ASN A 55 -5.45 5.79 4.78
C ASN A 55 -4.64 7.07 4.56
N ASP A 56 -5.29 8.19 4.25
CA ASP A 56 -4.61 9.44 3.92
C ASP A 56 -4.29 10.30 5.15
N ALA A 57 -4.63 9.86 6.36
CA ALA A 57 -4.02 10.39 7.58
C ALA A 57 -2.49 10.22 7.47
N VAL A 58 -1.72 11.25 7.85
CA VAL A 58 -0.26 11.22 7.68
C VAL A 58 0.39 10.15 8.55
N THR A 59 -0.11 9.98 9.77
CA THR A 59 0.36 8.92 10.69
C THR A 59 -0.02 7.52 10.21
N LYS A 60 -0.92 7.40 9.22
CA LYS A 60 -1.19 6.13 8.52
C LYS A 60 -0.34 6.02 7.27
N SER A 61 -0.59 6.81 6.24
CA SER A 61 0.06 6.65 4.92
C SER A 61 1.58 6.78 4.95
N LYS A 62 2.10 7.77 5.69
CA LYS A 62 3.55 8.01 5.76
C LYS A 62 4.26 7.19 6.84
N ASN A 63 3.50 6.46 7.67
CA ASN A 63 4.02 5.58 8.72
C ASN A 63 3.80 4.10 8.39
N ASP A 64 2.55 3.65 8.38
CA ASP A 64 2.15 2.27 8.11
C ASP A 64 2.59 1.83 6.72
N ASN A 65 2.09 2.47 5.66
CA ASN A 65 2.38 2.08 4.28
C ASN A 65 3.88 2.09 3.97
N LYS A 66 4.64 3.02 4.55
CA LYS A 66 6.07 3.14 4.31
C LYS A 66 6.90 2.26 5.24
N TYR A 67 6.83 2.50 6.55
CA TYR A 67 7.68 1.82 7.52
C TYR A 67 7.22 0.40 7.82
N GLY A 68 5.92 0.13 7.72
CA GLY A 68 5.37 -1.22 7.79
C GLY A 68 5.90 -2.11 6.69
N CYS A 69 5.84 -1.64 5.44
CA CYS A 69 6.41 -2.36 4.30
C CYS A 69 7.93 -2.47 4.37
N ARG A 70 8.63 -1.41 4.84
CA ARG A 70 10.08 -1.45 5.04
C ARG A 70 10.51 -2.56 5.98
N HIS A 71 9.75 -2.84 7.03
CA HIS A 71 10.01 -3.94 7.96
C HIS A 71 9.56 -5.28 7.36
N SER A 72 8.30 -5.37 6.95
CA SER A 72 7.63 -6.65 6.70
C SER A 72 8.00 -7.32 5.38
N LEU A 73 8.48 -6.58 4.36
CA LEU A 73 8.91 -7.17 3.10
C LEU A 73 10.14 -8.07 3.29
N ASN A 74 11.18 -7.58 3.98
CA ASN A 74 12.36 -8.38 4.27
C ASN A 74 12.04 -9.60 5.11
N ASP A 75 11.18 -9.43 6.11
CA ASP A 75 10.73 -10.51 6.97
C ASP A 75 10.06 -11.62 6.15
N ALA A 76 9.14 -11.26 5.27
CA ALA A 76 8.42 -12.20 4.42
C ALA A 76 9.34 -12.98 3.48
N ILE A 77 10.25 -12.30 2.81
CA ILE A 77 11.15 -12.97 1.85
C ILE A 77 12.12 -13.88 2.59
N LYS A 78 12.67 -13.45 3.72
CA LYS A 78 13.59 -14.25 4.53
C LYS A 78 12.93 -15.47 5.16
N LEU A 79 11.70 -15.36 5.64
CA LEU A 79 10.94 -16.50 6.17
C LEU A 79 10.50 -17.45 5.04
N GLY A 80 10.10 -16.92 3.89
CA GLY A 80 9.72 -17.73 2.73
C GLY A 80 10.91 -18.46 2.10
N LEU A 81 12.04 -17.78 1.94
CA LEU A 81 13.18 -18.27 1.18
C LEU A 81 14.49 -18.15 1.96
N ASP A 82 15.35 -19.16 1.84
CA ASP A 82 16.77 -19.06 2.21
C ASP A 82 17.52 -18.34 1.07
N HIS A 83 17.39 -17.01 1.03
CA HIS A 83 17.87 -16.19 -0.09
C HIS A 83 18.85 -15.13 0.36
N LEU A 84 20.04 -15.11 -0.26
CA LEU A 84 21.00 -14.03 -0.04
C LEU A 84 20.56 -12.78 -0.81
N PHE A 85 20.39 -11.66 -0.12
CA PHE A 85 20.04 -10.38 -0.74
C PHE A 85 21.25 -9.60 -1.28
N ALA A 86 22.32 -9.56 -0.49
CA ALA A 86 23.47 -8.73 -0.79
C ALA A 86 24.04 -8.98 -2.19
N GLY A 87 24.23 -7.90 -2.97
CA GLY A 87 24.79 -7.92 -4.32
C GLY A 87 23.81 -8.35 -5.42
N LYS A 88 22.58 -8.75 -5.07
CA LYS A 88 21.54 -9.08 -6.04
C LYS A 88 20.75 -7.84 -6.49
N ARG A 89 20.12 -7.93 -7.67
CA ARG A 89 19.35 -6.85 -8.28
C ARG A 89 17.87 -7.01 -8.01
N ALA A 90 17.27 -5.97 -7.43
CA ALA A 90 15.82 -5.89 -7.22
C ALA A 90 15.20 -4.86 -8.16
N LEU A 91 14.01 -5.17 -8.65
CA LEU A 91 13.13 -4.26 -9.37
C LEU A 91 11.85 -4.08 -8.56
N VAL A 92 11.61 -2.86 -8.08
CA VAL A 92 10.38 -2.49 -7.37
C VAL A 92 9.47 -1.75 -8.35
N LEU A 93 8.28 -2.27 -8.55
CA LEU A 93 7.26 -1.66 -9.39
C LEU A 93 6.41 -0.71 -8.55
N GLY A 94 6.56 0.61 -8.78
CA GLY A 94 5.93 1.69 -8.04
C GLY A 94 6.84 2.32 -6.98
N TYR A 95 6.70 3.64 -6.77
CA TYR A 95 7.43 4.40 -5.75
C TYR A 95 6.51 5.34 -4.94
N GLY A 96 5.25 4.93 -4.73
CA GLY A 96 4.36 5.47 -3.70
C GLY A 96 4.86 5.13 -2.29
N ASP A 97 4.05 5.32 -1.27
CA ASP A 97 4.48 5.07 0.11
C ASP A 97 4.93 3.62 0.35
N VAL A 98 4.18 2.65 -0.19
CA VAL A 98 4.53 1.22 -0.14
C VAL A 98 5.83 0.94 -0.90
N GLY A 99 5.97 1.49 -2.11
CA GLY A 99 7.18 1.32 -2.94
C GLY A 99 8.42 1.93 -2.31
N LYS A 100 8.30 3.11 -1.68
CA LYS A 100 9.39 3.75 -0.90
C LYS A 100 9.86 2.86 0.24
N GLY A 101 8.92 2.32 1.01
CA GLY A 101 9.24 1.37 2.08
C GLY A 101 9.91 0.12 1.55
N SER A 102 9.37 -0.46 0.48
CA SER A 102 9.87 -1.68 -0.15
C SER A 102 11.28 -1.50 -0.73
N ALA A 103 11.52 -0.42 -1.46
CA ALA A 103 12.85 -0.12 -2.00
C ALA A 103 13.89 0.08 -0.89
N GLN A 104 13.53 0.79 0.19
CA GLN A 104 14.40 0.95 1.37
C GLN A 104 14.66 -0.39 2.07
N SER A 105 13.63 -1.25 2.19
CA SER A 105 13.75 -2.59 2.75
C SER A 105 14.83 -3.41 2.06
N LEU A 106 14.78 -3.48 0.75
CA LEU A 106 15.70 -4.28 -0.07
C LEU A 106 17.11 -3.67 -0.10
N ARG A 107 17.21 -2.34 -0.19
CA ARG A 107 18.50 -1.63 -0.22
C ARG A 107 19.27 -1.75 1.11
N GLN A 108 18.58 -1.72 2.25
CA GLN A 108 19.25 -1.88 3.56
C GLN A 108 19.88 -3.27 3.75
N GLU A 109 19.39 -4.29 3.02
CA GLU A 109 19.94 -5.63 2.99
C GLU A 109 21.07 -5.81 1.95
N GLY A 110 21.47 -4.73 1.29
CA GLY A 110 22.57 -4.72 0.33
C GLY A 110 22.19 -5.10 -1.10
N MET A 111 20.91 -5.08 -1.46
CA MET A 111 20.49 -5.23 -2.85
C MET A 111 20.76 -3.97 -3.67
N ILE A 112 21.01 -4.18 -4.96
CA ILE A 112 21.05 -3.11 -5.98
C ILE A 112 19.60 -2.90 -6.44
N VAL A 113 18.97 -1.85 -5.93
CA VAL A 113 17.54 -1.61 -6.15
C VAL A 113 17.32 -0.61 -7.27
N ARG A 114 16.48 -0.98 -8.22
CA ARG A 114 15.91 -0.14 -9.27
C ARG A 114 14.40 -0.02 -9.04
N VAL A 115 13.82 1.07 -9.48
CA VAL A 115 12.38 1.32 -9.33
C VAL A 115 11.76 1.70 -10.67
N THR A 116 10.49 1.36 -10.83
CA THR A 116 9.66 1.89 -11.93
C THR A 116 8.61 2.81 -11.35
N GLU A 117 8.27 3.87 -12.06
CA GLU A 117 7.25 4.80 -11.61
C GLU A 117 6.67 5.60 -12.79
N CYS A 118 5.37 5.82 -12.78
CA CYS A 118 4.66 6.61 -13.79
C CYS A 118 4.37 8.04 -13.31
N ASP A 119 4.25 8.26 -11.98
CA ASP A 119 4.10 9.60 -11.41
C ASP A 119 5.46 10.31 -11.42
N PRO A 120 5.58 11.44 -12.16
CA PRO A 120 6.86 12.16 -12.25
C PRO A 120 7.35 12.73 -10.92
N ILE A 121 6.44 13.01 -9.96
CA ILE A 121 6.83 13.49 -8.62
C ILE A 121 7.47 12.34 -7.83
N CYS A 122 6.84 11.17 -7.82
CA CYS A 122 7.39 9.99 -7.15
C CYS A 122 8.68 9.51 -7.84
N ALA A 123 8.75 9.54 -9.18
CA ALA A 123 9.95 9.22 -9.93
C ALA A 123 11.12 10.16 -9.59
N MET A 124 10.87 11.49 -9.53
CA MET A 124 11.86 12.46 -9.08
C MET A 124 12.34 12.17 -7.64
N GLN A 125 11.42 11.86 -6.73
CA GLN A 125 11.77 11.50 -5.35
C GLN A 125 12.66 10.25 -5.31
N ALA A 126 12.38 9.24 -6.15
CA ALA A 126 13.22 8.05 -6.26
C ALA A 126 14.66 8.40 -6.70
N CYS A 127 14.80 9.28 -7.70
CA CYS A 127 16.12 9.78 -8.13
C CYS A 127 16.85 10.51 -6.99
N MET A 128 16.15 11.37 -6.24
CA MET A 128 16.73 12.11 -5.10
C MET A 128 17.11 11.18 -3.94
N ASP A 129 16.38 10.09 -3.75
CA ASP A 129 16.70 9.04 -2.77
C ASP A 129 17.86 8.11 -3.26
N GLY A 130 18.38 8.34 -4.48
CA GLY A 130 19.52 7.63 -5.05
C GLY A 130 19.16 6.26 -5.63
N TYR A 131 17.95 6.11 -6.15
CA TYR A 131 17.55 4.95 -6.95
C TYR A 131 17.66 5.25 -8.44
N GLU A 132 17.97 4.24 -9.21
CA GLU A 132 17.84 4.28 -10.66
C GLU A 132 16.37 4.06 -11.03
N VAL A 133 15.75 5.04 -11.67
CA VAL A 133 14.41 4.92 -12.22
C VAL A 133 14.51 4.36 -13.63
N VAL A 134 13.85 3.21 -13.83
CA VAL A 134 13.93 2.44 -15.08
C VAL A 134 12.54 2.06 -15.54
N SER A 135 12.44 1.57 -16.78
CA SER A 135 11.19 0.98 -17.27
C SER A 135 11.42 -0.48 -17.69
N PRO A 136 10.47 -1.39 -17.37
CA PRO A 136 10.48 -2.74 -17.90
C PRO A 136 10.12 -2.79 -19.38
N PHE A 137 9.80 -1.64 -19.98
CA PHE A 137 9.47 -1.46 -21.38
C PHE A 137 10.51 -0.57 -22.08
N ILE A 138 10.82 -0.88 -23.32
CA ILE A 138 11.69 -0.06 -24.17
C ILE A 138 11.06 1.31 -24.33
N ASP A 139 11.83 2.36 -24.14
CA ASP A 139 11.38 3.77 -24.19
C ASP A 139 10.18 4.09 -23.26
N GLY A 140 9.94 3.25 -22.25
CA GLY A 140 8.85 3.43 -21.30
C GLY A 140 7.45 3.10 -21.83
N VAL A 141 7.35 2.51 -23.02
CA VAL A 141 6.08 2.28 -23.71
C VAL A 141 5.66 0.81 -23.61
N ASN A 142 4.54 0.55 -22.94
CA ASN A 142 3.87 -0.74 -22.96
C ASN A 142 2.89 -0.76 -24.14
N ASP A 143 3.27 -1.41 -25.25
CA ASP A 143 2.41 -1.57 -26.43
C ASP A 143 1.66 -2.92 -26.45
N GLY A 144 1.78 -3.68 -25.36
CA GLY A 144 1.16 -5.01 -25.19
C GLY A 144 1.89 -6.14 -25.93
N THR A 145 3.03 -5.86 -26.59
CA THR A 145 3.80 -6.88 -27.32
C THR A 145 5.07 -7.29 -26.57
N ASP A 146 5.57 -8.49 -26.83
CA ASP A 146 6.85 -8.96 -26.29
C ASP A 146 8.03 -8.10 -26.80
N ALA A 147 7.88 -7.45 -27.96
CA ALA A 147 8.91 -6.60 -28.55
C ALA A 147 9.16 -5.31 -27.76
N SER A 148 8.17 -4.86 -26.98
CA SER A 148 8.32 -3.68 -26.11
C SER A 148 9.07 -3.98 -24.81
N ILE A 149 9.34 -5.23 -24.47
CA ILE A 149 9.94 -5.64 -23.21
C ILE A 149 11.43 -5.34 -23.17
N ASN A 150 11.88 -4.71 -22.09
CA ASN A 150 13.29 -4.51 -21.78
C ASN A 150 13.89 -5.79 -21.18
N THR A 151 14.24 -6.72 -22.07
CA THR A 151 14.78 -8.04 -21.69
C THR A 151 16.11 -7.95 -20.97
N ASP A 152 16.93 -6.93 -21.25
CA ASP A 152 18.23 -6.72 -20.56
C ASP A 152 18.01 -6.37 -19.09
N LEU A 153 17.03 -5.54 -18.77
CA LEU A 153 16.68 -5.20 -17.41
C LEU A 153 16.12 -6.42 -16.66
N LEU A 154 15.13 -7.07 -17.24
CA LEU A 154 14.41 -8.17 -16.61
C LEU A 154 15.27 -9.43 -16.50
N GLY A 155 16.08 -9.74 -17.51
CA GLY A 155 17.02 -10.86 -17.50
C GLY A 155 18.14 -10.73 -16.46
N GLN A 156 18.34 -9.55 -15.87
CA GLN A 156 19.27 -9.31 -14.77
C GLN A 156 18.59 -9.21 -13.39
N THR A 157 17.26 -9.19 -13.34
CA THR A 157 16.50 -9.00 -12.10
C THR A 157 16.43 -10.30 -11.30
N ASP A 158 16.95 -10.27 -10.07
CA ASP A 158 16.92 -11.39 -9.13
C ASP A 158 15.61 -11.43 -8.32
N LEU A 159 15.03 -10.25 -8.06
CA LEU A 159 13.80 -10.10 -7.30
C LEU A 159 12.94 -8.99 -7.90
N LEU A 160 11.69 -9.31 -8.22
CA LEU A 160 10.66 -8.36 -8.64
C LEU A 160 9.62 -8.26 -7.54
N CYS A 161 9.34 -7.02 -7.10
CA CYS A 161 8.32 -6.73 -6.09
C CYS A 161 7.34 -5.69 -6.64
N SER A 162 6.06 -6.03 -6.77
CA SER A 162 5.01 -5.07 -7.12
C SER A 162 4.44 -4.38 -5.87
N SER A 163 4.05 -3.11 -6.01
CA SER A 163 3.66 -2.25 -4.88
C SER A 163 2.76 -1.09 -5.28
N THR A 164 1.99 -1.23 -6.36
CA THR A 164 1.29 -0.11 -7.01
C THR A 164 -0.18 0.01 -6.61
N GLY A 165 -0.81 -1.08 -6.20
CA GLY A 165 -2.27 -1.16 -6.04
C GLY A 165 -3.02 -1.09 -7.38
N ASN A 166 -2.33 -1.28 -8.52
CA ASN A 166 -2.89 -1.25 -9.86
C ASN A 166 -3.05 -2.68 -10.42
N VAL A 167 -3.45 -2.82 -11.65
CA VAL A 167 -3.68 -4.10 -12.32
C VAL A 167 -2.62 -4.36 -13.39
N ASP A 168 -2.22 -5.63 -13.55
CA ASP A 168 -1.32 -6.12 -14.63
C ASP A 168 0.00 -5.33 -14.79
N VAL A 169 0.53 -4.79 -13.69
CA VAL A 169 1.80 -4.06 -13.71
C VAL A 169 3.00 -4.97 -13.94
N CYS A 170 2.85 -6.27 -13.65
CA CYS A 170 3.79 -7.33 -13.99
C CYS A 170 3.08 -8.35 -14.89
N ASN A 171 3.04 -8.05 -16.18
CA ASN A 171 2.33 -8.84 -17.17
C ASN A 171 3.09 -10.11 -17.59
N ALA A 172 2.42 -10.97 -18.36
CA ALA A 172 2.97 -12.22 -18.86
C ALA A 172 4.29 -12.08 -19.63
N ALA A 173 4.46 -11.01 -20.41
CA ALA A 173 5.68 -10.76 -21.18
C ALA A 173 6.87 -10.45 -20.28
N MET A 174 6.65 -9.65 -19.22
CA MET A 174 7.67 -9.40 -18.19
C MET A 174 8.06 -10.68 -17.46
N LEU A 175 7.06 -11.50 -17.06
CA LEU A 175 7.30 -12.78 -16.37
C LEU A 175 8.14 -13.75 -17.21
N ARG A 176 7.90 -13.79 -18.54
CA ARG A 176 8.73 -14.60 -19.47
C ARG A 176 10.17 -14.10 -19.56
N ALA A 177 10.37 -12.79 -19.47
CA ALA A 177 11.69 -12.15 -19.62
C ALA A 177 12.56 -12.20 -18.36
N LEU A 178 11.98 -12.48 -17.19
CA LEU A 178 12.75 -12.61 -15.95
C LEU A 178 13.74 -13.76 -16.05
N LYS A 179 14.92 -13.60 -15.42
CA LYS A 179 15.91 -14.68 -15.38
C LYS A 179 15.41 -15.91 -14.64
N PRO A 180 15.89 -17.11 -14.95
CA PRO A 180 15.60 -18.33 -14.18
C PRO A 180 15.94 -18.16 -12.68
N GLY A 181 15.04 -18.61 -11.81
CA GLY A 181 15.21 -18.51 -10.36
C GLY A 181 14.93 -17.13 -9.77
N ALA A 182 14.45 -16.17 -10.58
CA ALA A 182 14.02 -14.88 -10.05
C ALA A 182 12.85 -15.03 -9.07
N VAL A 183 12.90 -14.26 -7.97
CA VAL A 183 11.83 -14.16 -6.98
C VAL A 183 10.81 -13.14 -7.46
N VAL A 184 9.53 -13.50 -7.40
CA VAL A 184 8.41 -12.62 -7.74
C VAL A 184 7.48 -12.54 -6.53
N CYS A 185 7.17 -11.33 -6.09
CA CYS A 185 6.26 -11.09 -4.98
C CYS A 185 5.48 -9.80 -5.16
N ASN A 186 4.37 -9.71 -4.45
CA ASN A 186 3.51 -8.53 -4.40
C ASN A 186 3.36 -8.08 -2.93
N ILE A 187 3.42 -6.78 -2.71
CA ILE A 187 3.12 -6.14 -1.42
C ILE A 187 2.02 -5.08 -1.56
N GLY A 188 1.43 -4.94 -2.74
CA GLY A 188 0.19 -4.21 -2.96
C GLY A 188 -1.02 -5.00 -2.43
N HIS A 189 -2.15 -4.32 -2.28
CA HIS A 189 -3.29 -4.87 -1.55
C HIS A 189 -3.91 -6.12 -2.21
N PHE A 190 -4.10 -6.10 -3.53
CA PHE A 190 -4.71 -7.20 -4.27
C PHE A 190 -3.70 -8.01 -5.07
N ASP A 191 -4.10 -9.22 -5.46
CA ASP A 191 -3.29 -10.18 -6.22
C ASP A 191 -3.31 -9.96 -7.74
N ASN A 192 -3.97 -8.90 -8.21
CA ASN A 192 -4.11 -8.58 -9.63
C ASN A 192 -2.95 -7.76 -10.23
N GLU A 193 -1.94 -7.41 -9.44
CA GLU A 193 -0.76 -6.70 -9.94
C GLU A 193 0.16 -7.60 -10.79
N ILE A 194 0.19 -8.90 -10.48
CA ILE A 194 0.98 -9.90 -11.18
C ILE A 194 0.03 -10.81 -11.97
N ASP A 195 0.30 -11.04 -13.24
CA ASP A 195 -0.51 -11.94 -14.09
C ASP A 195 -0.31 -13.41 -13.69
N THR A 196 -0.84 -13.75 -12.52
CA THR A 196 -0.83 -15.11 -11.98
C THR A 196 -1.80 -16.03 -12.73
N ALA A 197 -2.82 -15.46 -13.38
CA ALA A 197 -3.75 -16.21 -14.23
C ALA A 197 -3.00 -16.83 -15.41
N TYR A 198 -2.21 -16.02 -16.13
CA TYR A 198 -1.34 -16.53 -17.19
C TYR A 198 -0.38 -17.61 -16.67
N MET A 199 0.25 -17.41 -15.51
CA MET A 199 1.14 -18.42 -14.93
C MET A 199 0.40 -19.74 -14.65
N ARG A 200 -0.84 -19.70 -14.15
CA ARG A 200 -1.63 -20.91 -13.86
C ARG A 200 -2.06 -21.64 -15.13
N GLU A 201 -2.38 -20.93 -16.20
CA GLU A 201 -2.82 -21.52 -17.45
C GLU A 201 -1.68 -22.14 -18.26
N ASN A 202 -0.46 -21.56 -18.16
CA ASN A 202 0.62 -21.89 -19.09
C ASN A 202 1.81 -22.61 -18.43
N TRP A 203 1.95 -22.56 -17.09
CA TRP A 203 3.12 -23.03 -16.38
C TRP A 203 2.76 -24.02 -15.27
N GLU A 204 3.67 -24.94 -14.97
CA GLU A 204 3.49 -25.93 -13.92
C GLU A 204 3.91 -25.36 -12.56
N TRP A 205 3.05 -25.53 -11.55
CA TRP A 205 3.28 -25.04 -10.19
C TRP A 205 3.66 -26.16 -9.25
N GLU A 206 4.64 -25.95 -8.40
CA GLU A 206 5.06 -26.83 -7.32
C GLU A 206 5.19 -26.03 -6.02
N GLU A 207 4.35 -26.31 -5.05
CA GLU A 207 4.49 -25.72 -3.73
C GLU A 207 5.66 -26.41 -2.99
N ILE A 208 6.76 -25.68 -2.74
CA ILE A 208 7.96 -26.20 -2.09
C ILE A 208 7.99 -25.95 -0.58
N LYS A 209 7.25 -24.94 -0.13
CA LYS A 209 6.94 -24.60 1.25
C LYS A 209 5.56 -23.93 1.27
N PRO A 210 4.86 -23.84 2.42
CA PRO A 210 3.63 -23.08 2.51
C PRO A 210 3.80 -21.68 1.94
N GLN A 211 2.95 -21.29 0.97
CA GLN A 211 2.97 -19.99 0.30
C GLN A 211 4.25 -19.70 -0.52
N VAL A 212 5.03 -20.70 -0.89
CA VAL A 212 6.23 -20.57 -1.73
C VAL A 212 6.16 -21.58 -2.86
N HIS A 213 6.07 -21.08 -4.10
CA HIS A 213 5.91 -21.90 -5.29
C HIS A 213 7.10 -21.76 -6.23
N LYS A 214 7.58 -22.90 -6.76
CA LYS A 214 8.29 -22.94 -8.03
C LYS A 214 7.25 -22.94 -9.15
N VAL A 215 7.36 -21.98 -10.04
CA VAL A 215 6.52 -21.88 -11.22
C VAL A 215 7.40 -22.14 -12.45
N TYR A 216 7.30 -23.34 -13.01
CA TYR A 216 8.17 -23.81 -14.07
C TYR A 216 7.70 -23.31 -15.44
N ARG A 217 8.54 -22.52 -16.11
CA ARG A 217 8.38 -22.20 -17.54
C ARG A 217 8.80 -23.39 -18.40
N ASP A 218 9.82 -24.11 -17.97
CA ASP A 218 10.27 -25.39 -18.57
C ASP A 218 10.87 -26.29 -17.46
N ARG A 219 10.15 -27.34 -17.11
CA ARG A 219 10.58 -28.29 -16.07
C ARG A 219 11.80 -29.13 -16.49
N THR A 220 11.98 -29.36 -17.79
CA THR A 220 13.07 -30.19 -18.32
C THR A 220 14.43 -29.49 -18.15
N THR A 221 14.46 -28.19 -18.27
CA THR A 221 15.66 -27.35 -18.06
C THR A 221 15.75 -26.78 -16.65
N ASN A 222 14.74 -27.05 -15.79
CA ASN A 222 14.56 -26.44 -14.47
C ASN A 222 14.46 -24.90 -14.54
N ASP A 223 13.96 -24.38 -15.67
CA ASP A 223 13.67 -22.95 -15.80
C ASP A 223 12.37 -22.62 -15.05
N HIS A 224 12.49 -21.85 -13.96
CA HIS A 224 11.37 -21.52 -13.08
C HIS A 224 11.51 -20.12 -12.48
N LEU A 225 10.40 -19.60 -11.99
CA LEU A 225 10.35 -18.45 -11.08
C LEU A 225 10.00 -18.93 -9.67
N LEU A 226 10.39 -18.16 -8.66
CA LEU A 226 9.97 -18.36 -7.27
C LEU A 226 8.86 -17.36 -6.95
N LEU A 227 7.62 -17.81 -6.92
CA LEU A 227 6.46 -16.98 -6.59
C LEU A 227 6.10 -17.10 -5.12
N LEU A 228 6.03 -15.96 -4.43
CA LEU A 228 5.66 -15.88 -3.02
C LEU A 228 4.18 -15.51 -2.87
N ALA A 229 3.53 -16.10 -1.86
CA ALA A 229 2.14 -15.86 -1.48
C ALA A 229 1.13 -15.96 -2.65
N GLU A 230 1.49 -16.69 -3.71
CA GLU A 230 0.67 -16.82 -4.94
C GLU A 230 0.34 -15.45 -5.59
N GLY A 231 1.18 -14.44 -5.44
CA GLY A 231 0.93 -13.07 -5.92
C GLY A 231 0.10 -12.19 -4.99
N ARG A 232 -0.40 -12.75 -3.87
CA ARG A 232 -1.10 -11.98 -2.82
C ARG A 232 -0.09 -11.21 -1.95
N LEU A 233 -0.58 -10.47 -0.97
CA LEU A 233 0.23 -9.73 0.02
C LEU A 233 1.31 -10.62 0.65
N VAL A 234 2.55 -10.45 0.21
CA VAL A 234 3.68 -11.31 0.62
C VAL A 234 3.98 -11.22 2.12
N ASN A 235 3.83 -10.03 2.70
CA ASN A 235 4.09 -9.80 4.12
C ASN A 235 3.08 -10.49 5.05
N LEU A 236 1.87 -10.75 4.57
CA LEU A 236 0.86 -11.54 5.28
C LEU A 236 0.95 -13.03 4.93
N GLY A 237 1.20 -13.35 3.67
CA GLY A 237 1.28 -14.74 3.22
C GLY A 237 2.52 -15.49 3.74
N ASN A 238 3.66 -14.82 3.79
CA ASN A 238 4.95 -15.44 4.17
C ASN A 238 5.49 -14.97 5.53
N ALA A 239 4.87 -13.95 6.17
CA ALA A 239 5.28 -13.45 7.49
C ALA A 239 4.08 -13.04 8.33
N THR A 240 4.29 -12.14 9.30
CA THR A 240 3.27 -11.71 10.27
C THR A 240 2.67 -10.34 9.95
N GLY A 241 2.97 -9.77 8.79
CA GLY A 241 2.53 -8.44 8.39
C GLY A 241 3.31 -7.31 9.06
N HIS A 242 2.69 -6.13 9.13
CA HIS A 242 3.31 -4.98 9.77
C HIS A 242 3.46 -5.19 11.28
N PRO A 243 4.53 -4.67 11.92
CA PRO A 243 4.70 -4.76 13.36
C PRO A 243 3.57 -4.09 14.12
N SER A 244 3.13 -4.69 15.23
CA SER A 244 2.05 -4.16 16.09
C SER A 244 2.31 -2.71 16.51
N ARG A 245 3.57 -2.31 16.67
CA ARG A 245 3.95 -0.94 17.01
C ARG A 245 3.59 0.07 15.92
N ILE A 246 3.61 -0.33 14.66
CA ILE A 246 3.19 0.51 13.52
C ILE A 246 1.66 0.49 13.44
N MET A 247 1.06 -0.69 13.53
CA MET A 247 -0.39 -0.86 13.46
C MET A 247 -1.13 -0.17 14.60
N ASP A 248 -0.50 0.03 15.76
CA ASP A 248 -1.05 0.82 16.87
C ASP A 248 -1.45 2.24 16.43
N GLY A 249 -0.64 2.90 15.61
CA GLY A 249 -0.97 4.21 15.03
C GLY A 249 -2.16 4.15 14.07
N SER A 250 -2.20 3.17 13.18
CA SER A 250 -3.29 2.98 12.22
C SER A 250 -4.61 2.68 12.94
N PHE A 251 -4.59 1.79 13.93
CA PHE A 251 -5.78 1.46 14.70
C PHE A 251 -6.25 2.62 15.59
N ALA A 252 -5.33 3.42 16.15
CA ALA A 252 -5.69 4.64 16.86
C ALA A 252 -6.43 5.63 15.93
N ASN A 253 -5.95 5.81 14.70
CA ASN A 253 -6.65 6.60 13.68
C ASN A 253 -8.05 6.06 13.37
N GLN A 254 -8.20 4.75 13.23
CA GLN A 254 -9.51 4.11 13.01
C GLN A 254 -10.49 4.39 14.17
N VAL A 255 -10.03 4.21 15.39
CA VAL A 255 -10.86 4.47 16.59
C VAL A 255 -11.28 5.94 16.66
N LEU A 256 -10.33 6.87 16.44
CA LEU A 256 -10.64 8.30 16.46
C LEU A 256 -11.57 8.70 15.30
N ALA A 257 -11.41 8.11 14.13
CA ALA A 257 -12.30 8.31 12.98
C ALA A 257 -13.73 7.88 13.30
N GLN A 258 -13.91 6.71 13.91
CA GLN A 258 -15.23 6.22 14.32
C GLN A 258 -15.88 7.11 15.39
N ILE A 259 -15.11 7.53 16.40
CA ILE A 259 -15.60 8.46 17.43
C ILE A 259 -15.99 9.80 16.79
N HIS A 260 -15.17 10.32 15.87
CA HIS A 260 -15.45 11.57 15.18
C HIS A 260 -16.71 11.50 14.34
N LEU A 261 -16.90 10.44 13.54
CA LEU A 261 -18.11 10.22 12.77
C LEU A 261 -19.34 10.12 13.64
N TYR A 262 -19.29 9.29 14.68
CA TYR A 262 -20.45 9.02 15.52
C TYR A 262 -20.81 10.20 16.41
N ALA A 263 -19.85 10.69 17.20
CA ALA A 263 -20.15 11.63 18.28
C ALA A 263 -20.25 13.10 17.83
N LYS A 264 -19.49 13.51 16.80
CA LYS A 264 -19.40 14.93 16.43
C LYS A 264 -20.20 15.30 15.18
N ARG A 265 -20.49 14.35 14.34
CA ARG A 265 -21.05 14.65 13.04
C ARG A 265 -22.46 14.05 12.82
N PHE A 266 -22.73 12.86 13.35
CA PHE A 266 -23.91 12.09 12.98
C PHE A 266 -24.72 11.54 14.18
N ALA A 267 -24.30 11.81 15.41
CA ALA A 267 -24.97 11.25 16.60
C ALA A 267 -26.46 11.60 16.69
N ASP A 268 -26.80 12.81 16.25
CA ASP A 268 -28.16 13.37 16.41
C ASP A 268 -29.01 13.29 15.14
N LEU A 269 -28.47 12.74 14.03
CA LEU A 269 -29.21 12.64 12.76
C LEU A 269 -29.88 11.28 12.60
N PRO A 270 -31.21 11.23 12.36
CA PRO A 270 -31.87 10.01 11.92
C PRO A 270 -31.23 9.46 10.65
N ALA A 271 -31.17 8.14 10.50
CA ALA A 271 -30.58 7.49 9.33
C ALA A 271 -31.16 8.03 8.00
N ALA A 272 -32.44 8.38 7.98
CA ALA A 272 -33.16 8.92 6.82
C ALA A 272 -32.67 10.32 6.37
N ASP A 273 -32.09 11.13 7.27
CA ASP A 273 -31.67 12.49 6.98
C ASP A 273 -30.18 12.61 6.56
N LYS A 274 -29.49 11.50 6.44
CA LYS A 274 -28.06 11.46 6.11
C LYS A 274 -27.77 11.70 4.63
N SER A 275 -28.75 11.66 3.76
CA SER A 275 -28.55 11.76 2.30
C SER A 275 -27.89 13.07 1.83
N GLY A 276 -28.04 14.18 2.59
CA GLY A 276 -27.37 15.44 2.31
C GLY A 276 -25.97 15.59 2.93
N ALA A 277 -25.52 14.62 3.71
CA ALA A 277 -24.25 14.65 4.44
C ALA A 277 -23.28 13.52 4.00
N ILE A 278 -23.58 12.83 2.88
CA ILE A 278 -22.71 11.77 2.37
C ILE A 278 -21.48 12.40 1.75
N SER A 279 -20.33 12.05 2.29
CA SER A 279 -19.00 12.53 1.86
C SER A 279 -17.96 11.48 2.21
N VAL A 280 -16.83 11.56 1.53
CA VAL A 280 -15.60 10.87 1.92
C VAL A 280 -14.61 11.94 2.37
N GLU A 281 -14.24 11.94 3.64
CA GLU A 281 -13.34 12.94 4.23
C GLU A 281 -12.10 12.27 4.80
N VAL A 282 -10.97 12.96 4.71
CA VAL A 282 -9.73 12.52 5.41
C VAL A 282 -9.88 12.80 6.90
N LEU A 283 -9.28 11.95 7.73
CA LEU A 283 -9.23 12.17 9.18
C LEU A 283 -8.70 13.59 9.49
N PRO A 284 -9.41 14.39 10.31
CA PRO A 284 -8.98 15.75 10.64
C PRO A 284 -7.55 15.81 11.19
N LYS A 285 -6.78 16.82 10.77
CA LYS A 285 -5.35 16.97 11.09
C LYS A 285 -5.06 17.00 12.60
N ASN A 286 -5.95 17.60 13.39
CA ASN A 286 -5.79 17.65 14.84
C ASN A 286 -5.87 16.25 15.49
N LEU A 287 -6.63 15.31 14.92
CA LEU A 287 -6.70 13.92 15.40
C LEU A 287 -5.47 13.13 14.96
N ASP A 288 -5.03 13.33 13.72
CA ASP A 288 -3.81 12.76 13.18
C ASP A 288 -2.57 13.18 14.02
N GLU A 289 -2.46 14.47 14.38
CA GLU A 289 -1.41 14.99 15.27
C GLU A 289 -1.48 14.41 16.69
N GLN A 290 -2.67 14.13 17.22
CA GLN A 290 -2.81 13.48 18.54
C GLN A 290 -2.22 12.07 18.52
N VAL A 291 -2.50 11.28 17.46
CA VAL A 291 -1.90 9.97 17.28
C VAL A 291 -0.39 10.05 17.17
N ALA A 292 0.14 10.99 16.37
CA ALA A 292 1.57 11.22 16.23
C ALA A 292 2.23 11.53 17.58
N ALA A 293 1.63 12.40 18.37
CA ALA A 293 2.17 12.80 19.69
C ALA A 293 2.26 11.61 20.65
N LEU A 294 1.23 10.76 20.69
CA LEU A 294 1.24 9.52 21.49
C LEU A 294 2.29 8.53 21.00
N MET A 295 2.44 8.39 19.68
CA MET A 295 3.47 7.52 19.10
C MET A 295 4.89 8.00 19.48
N VAL A 296 5.16 9.31 19.42
CA VAL A 296 6.44 9.89 19.81
C VAL A 296 6.76 9.58 21.27
N GLN A 297 5.80 9.75 22.16
CA GLN A 297 5.96 9.37 23.59
C GLN A 297 6.27 7.89 23.75
N GLY A 298 5.58 7.04 22.99
CA GLY A 298 5.80 5.62 22.99
C GLY A 298 7.18 5.18 22.49
N PHE A 299 7.88 6.02 21.71
CA PHE A 299 9.30 5.85 21.35
C PHE A 299 10.27 6.45 22.35
N GLY A 300 9.78 7.05 23.45
CA GLY A 300 10.60 7.80 24.41
C GLY A 300 11.03 9.17 23.90
N GLY A 301 10.43 9.66 22.83
CA GLY A 301 10.70 10.97 22.27
C GLY A 301 10.10 12.10 23.12
N VAL A 302 10.73 13.27 23.09
CA VAL A 302 10.26 14.49 23.76
C VAL A 302 10.06 15.56 22.69
N MET A 303 8.82 16.03 22.55
CA MET A 303 8.49 17.09 21.59
C MET A 303 8.86 18.47 22.14
N THR A 304 9.42 19.32 21.29
CA THR A 304 9.63 20.73 21.58
C THR A 304 8.30 21.48 21.51
N LYS A 305 8.03 22.33 22.50
CA LYS A 305 6.83 23.19 22.53
C LYS A 305 7.14 24.56 21.95
N LEU A 306 6.23 25.10 21.16
CA LEU A 306 6.30 26.47 20.67
C LEU A 306 6.08 27.45 21.84
N THR A 307 6.79 28.58 21.81
CA THR A 307 6.39 29.76 22.58
C THR A 307 5.26 30.49 21.87
N GLN A 308 4.51 31.34 22.59
CA GLN A 308 3.47 32.16 21.99
C GLN A 308 4.01 33.02 20.84
N GLN A 309 5.15 33.65 21.03
CA GLN A 309 5.82 34.44 20.00
C GLN A 309 6.14 33.64 18.73
N GLN A 310 6.57 32.39 18.88
CA GLN A 310 6.85 31.51 17.74
C GLN A 310 5.55 31.12 17.01
N GLY A 311 4.51 30.76 17.76
CA GLY A 311 3.21 30.46 17.20
C GLY A 311 2.62 31.62 16.41
N ASP A 312 2.63 32.83 17.00
CA ASP A 312 2.16 34.05 16.37
C ASP A 312 2.94 34.38 15.10
N TYR A 313 4.26 34.19 15.11
CA TYR A 313 5.13 34.47 13.95
C TYR A 313 4.82 33.59 12.74
N ILE A 314 4.53 32.30 12.96
CA ILE A 314 4.24 31.36 11.89
C ILE A 314 2.73 31.14 11.65
N GLY A 315 1.88 31.82 12.40
CA GLY A 315 0.43 31.80 12.24
C GLY A 315 -0.23 30.47 12.63
N VAL A 316 0.31 29.76 13.65
CA VAL A 316 -0.26 28.51 14.15
C VAL A 316 -0.54 28.60 15.66
N ASN A 317 -1.49 27.82 16.14
CA ASN A 317 -1.72 27.64 17.56
C ASN A 317 -0.54 26.88 18.21
N VAL A 318 -0.14 27.29 19.44
CA VAL A 318 0.95 26.62 20.18
C VAL A 318 0.69 25.13 20.41
N GLU A 319 -0.57 24.73 20.50
CA GLU A 319 -0.99 23.33 20.71
C GLU A 319 -1.42 22.62 19.40
N GLY A 320 -1.21 23.26 18.25
CA GLY A 320 -1.58 22.73 16.94
C GLY A 320 -3.04 23.07 16.53
N PRO A 321 -3.52 22.56 15.39
CA PRO A 321 -2.72 21.81 14.41
C PRO A 321 -1.62 22.68 13.78
N TYR A 322 -0.45 22.09 13.57
CA TYR A 322 0.72 22.80 13.04
C TYR A 322 0.68 22.98 11.52
N LYS A 323 -0.17 22.24 10.84
CA LYS A 323 -0.44 22.31 9.40
C LYS A 323 -1.94 22.28 9.16
N ASN A 324 -2.37 22.89 8.05
CA ASN A 324 -3.76 22.78 7.61
C ASN A 324 -4.09 21.37 7.10
N ASP A 325 -5.38 21.05 6.98
CA ASP A 325 -5.86 19.72 6.57
C ASP A 325 -5.39 19.32 5.15
N SER A 326 -5.18 20.29 4.26
CA SER A 326 -4.73 20.03 2.89
C SER A 326 -3.21 19.83 2.77
N TYR A 327 -2.43 20.04 3.83
CA TYR A 327 -0.98 19.89 3.76
C TYR A 327 -0.58 18.41 3.58
N LYS A 328 0.26 18.15 2.59
CA LYS A 328 0.85 16.83 2.31
C LYS A 328 2.31 16.81 2.77
N TYR A 329 2.65 15.90 3.68
CA TYR A 329 4.01 15.69 4.21
C TYR A 329 4.93 14.97 3.22
#